data_18d70711c792a15906129d05822a1245
#
_entry.id   18d70711c792a15906129d05822a1245
#
_cell.length_a   1.000
_cell.length_b   1.000
_cell.length_c   1.000
_cell.angle_alpha   90.00
_cell.angle_beta   90.00
_cell.angle_gamma   90.00
#
_symmetry.space_group_name_H-M   'P 1'
#
loop_
_entity.id
_entity.type
_entity.pdbx_description
1 polymer ?
#
loop_
_entity_poly.entity_id
_entity_poly.type
_entity_poly.pdbx_seq_one_letter_code
_entity_poly.pdbx_strand_id
1 'polypeptide(L)'
;MNARENYLRAAEMNGPEWIPCSVSISPPLWSKYRERMEDLVLRHPRIFGRYEKGSMNFDDFGVRRKGNKITDEWGCVWTFLVDGLQGQVVKHPLEDWKKLKSYKPPDPLLLDNIPQEGLPPSKGDFQKALKRIQKAKKEGRLAVGSCPHGFMFQRLYYLRGFNNLMRDFVTEPPELQILIDMVVDFNLKLIHRWLEIGIDLLACGDDLGMQDRLPIHPKIFRKYLVPAYKKMFQPVRERGIHIHFHSDGHIMEIAEDLVDTGVTILNLQDLVNGIE
;
A
#
# COMPACT_ATOMS: atom_id res chain seq x y z
N MET A 1 -25.90 -14.86 -2.90
CA MET A 1 -25.21 -13.57 -2.62
C MET A 1 -24.11 -13.33 -3.64
N ASN A 2 -23.86 -12.09 -4.08
CA ASN A 2 -22.72 -11.79 -4.96
C ASN A 2 -21.44 -11.55 -4.15
N ALA A 3 -20.28 -11.50 -4.84
CA ALA A 3 -18.98 -11.41 -4.17
C ALA A 3 -18.80 -10.08 -3.40
N ARG A 4 -19.37 -8.98 -3.91
CA ARG A 4 -19.33 -7.67 -3.24
C ARG A 4 -20.10 -7.72 -1.91
N GLU A 5 -21.34 -8.17 -1.96
CA GLU A 5 -22.21 -8.26 -0.79
C GLU A 5 -21.60 -9.19 0.27
N ASN A 6 -21.10 -10.34 -0.15
CA ASN A 6 -20.46 -11.30 0.76
C ASN A 6 -19.22 -10.71 1.45
N TYR A 7 -18.38 -9.95 0.70
CA TYR A 7 -17.21 -9.30 1.29
C TYR A 7 -17.59 -8.24 2.33
N LEU A 8 -18.59 -7.39 2.00
CA LEU A 8 -19.06 -6.35 2.92
C LEU A 8 -19.66 -6.96 4.20
N ARG A 9 -20.47 -8.03 4.07
CA ARG A 9 -20.96 -8.75 5.24
C ARG A 9 -19.84 -9.35 6.09
N ALA A 10 -18.77 -9.86 5.46
CA ALA A 10 -17.64 -10.37 6.22
C ALA A 10 -16.92 -9.23 6.98
N ALA A 11 -16.72 -8.09 6.32
CA ALA A 11 -16.11 -6.90 6.94
C ALA A 11 -16.95 -6.34 8.10
N GLU A 12 -18.27 -6.49 8.03
CA GLU A 12 -19.23 -6.02 9.03
C GLU A 12 -19.60 -7.11 10.08
N MET A 13 -18.96 -8.28 10.02
CA MET A 13 -19.30 -9.43 10.88
C MET A 13 -20.78 -9.85 10.78
N ASN A 14 -21.41 -9.65 9.62
CA ASN A 14 -22.84 -9.81 9.38
C ASN A 14 -23.15 -11.07 8.55
N GLY A 15 -22.70 -12.25 9.00
CA GLY A 15 -23.06 -13.55 8.44
C GLY A 15 -22.78 -13.69 6.94
N PRO A 16 -21.52 -13.65 6.48
CA PRO A 16 -21.18 -13.95 5.10
C PRO A 16 -21.47 -15.42 4.76
N GLU A 17 -21.84 -15.74 3.52
CA GLU A 17 -22.04 -17.12 3.09
C GLU A 17 -20.73 -17.90 3.02
N TRP A 18 -19.61 -17.19 2.76
CA TRP A 18 -18.25 -17.76 2.79
C TRP A 18 -17.26 -16.70 3.28
N ILE A 19 -16.17 -17.16 3.88
CA ILE A 19 -15.07 -16.27 4.27
C ILE A 19 -14.32 -15.84 2.99
N PRO A 20 -14.28 -14.52 2.66
CA PRO A 20 -13.49 -14.03 1.55
C PRO A 20 -12.00 -14.37 1.76
N CYS A 21 -11.41 -15.04 0.79
CA CYS A 21 -9.99 -15.38 0.82
C CYS A 21 -9.38 -15.03 -0.54
N SER A 22 -8.25 -14.34 -0.52
CA SER A 22 -7.47 -14.03 -1.72
C SER A 22 -5.99 -14.10 -1.37
N VAL A 23 -5.23 -14.79 -2.21
CA VAL A 23 -3.78 -14.93 -2.04
C VAL A 23 -3.10 -14.49 -3.32
N SER A 24 -2.11 -13.61 -3.19
CA SER A 24 -1.19 -13.28 -4.28
C SER A 24 0.11 -14.09 -4.13
N ILE A 25 0.64 -14.54 -5.26
CA ILE A 25 1.87 -15.32 -5.31
C ILE A 25 2.97 -14.41 -5.85
N SER A 26 4.06 -14.29 -5.10
CA SER A 26 5.19 -13.44 -5.49
C SER A 26 5.92 -14.01 -6.73
N PRO A 27 6.49 -13.15 -7.60
CA PRO A 27 7.21 -13.59 -8.78
C PRO A 27 8.31 -14.63 -8.53
N PRO A 28 9.11 -14.55 -7.44
CA PRO A 28 10.10 -15.59 -7.14
C PRO A 28 9.49 -16.97 -6.90
N LEU A 29 8.28 -17.06 -6.31
CA LEU A 29 7.60 -18.34 -6.12
C LEU A 29 7.08 -18.91 -7.46
N TRP A 30 6.58 -18.05 -8.34
CA TRP A 30 6.23 -18.45 -9.69
C TRP A 30 7.43 -18.99 -10.45
N SER A 31 8.56 -18.31 -10.44
CA SER A 31 9.81 -18.77 -11.07
C SER A 31 10.32 -20.08 -10.49
N LYS A 32 10.22 -20.25 -9.16
CA LYS A 32 10.68 -21.46 -8.46
C LYS A 32 9.83 -22.68 -8.74
N TYR A 33 8.49 -22.53 -8.75
CA TYR A 33 7.56 -23.68 -8.82
C TYR A 33 6.90 -23.86 -10.19
N ARG A 34 6.95 -22.86 -11.07
CA ARG A 34 6.56 -22.89 -12.48
C ARG A 34 5.19 -23.57 -12.72
N GLU A 35 5.12 -24.58 -13.56
CA GLU A 35 3.89 -25.31 -13.90
C GLU A 35 3.21 -25.95 -12.68
N ARG A 36 3.97 -26.31 -11.65
CA ARG A 36 3.39 -26.83 -10.39
C ARG A 36 2.57 -25.77 -9.68
N MET A 37 2.97 -24.49 -9.79
CA MET A 37 2.20 -23.38 -9.25
C MET A 37 0.94 -23.12 -10.08
N GLU A 38 1.01 -23.23 -11.42
CA GLU A 38 -0.16 -23.16 -12.28
C GLU A 38 -1.20 -24.22 -11.91
N ASP A 39 -0.77 -25.46 -11.72
CA ASP A 39 -1.66 -26.57 -11.33
C ASP A 39 -2.32 -26.32 -9.98
N LEU A 40 -1.61 -25.68 -9.04
CA LEU A 40 -2.18 -25.27 -7.74
C LEU A 40 -3.26 -24.20 -7.93
N VAL A 41 -2.94 -23.13 -8.65
CA VAL A 41 -3.83 -21.99 -8.90
C VAL A 41 -5.10 -22.43 -9.63
N LEU A 42 -4.97 -23.28 -10.64
CA LEU A 42 -6.10 -23.83 -11.42
C LEU A 42 -7.05 -24.67 -10.57
N ARG A 43 -6.54 -25.38 -9.57
CA ARG A 43 -7.38 -26.19 -8.65
C ARG A 43 -8.13 -25.34 -7.62
N HIS A 44 -7.71 -24.11 -7.38
CA HIS A 44 -8.26 -23.24 -6.32
C HIS A 44 -8.72 -21.86 -6.82
N PRO A 45 -9.63 -21.80 -7.84
CA PRO A 45 -10.03 -20.53 -8.47
C PRO A 45 -10.77 -19.59 -7.53
N ARG A 46 -11.32 -20.08 -6.41
CA ARG A 46 -11.95 -19.24 -5.37
C ARG A 46 -10.94 -18.41 -4.59
N ILE A 47 -9.68 -18.88 -4.48
CA ILE A 47 -8.59 -18.21 -3.74
C ILE A 47 -7.78 -17.33 -4.69
N PHE A 48 -7.40 -17.89 -5.86
CA PHE A 48 -6.47 -17.24 -6.79
C PHE A 48 -7.16 -16.49 -7.94
N GLY A 49 -8.48 -16.63 -8.08
CA GLY A 49 -9.24 -16.08 -9.20
C GLY A 49 -9.12 -16.94 -10.47
N ARG A 50 -9.52 -16.35 -11.61
CA ARG A 50 -9.40 -17.02 -12.90
C ARG A 50 -7.96 -16.93 -13.40
N TYR A 51 -7.42 -18.06 -13.79
CA TYR A 51 -6.09 -18.20 -14.34
C TYR A 51 -6.15 -18.99 -15.67
N GLU A 52 -5.36 -18.59 -16.64
CA GLU A 52 -5.22 -19.28 -17.93
C GLU A 52 -3.87 -19.98 -17.96
N LYS A 53 -3.88 -21.31 -18.18
CA LYS A 53 -2.67 -22.13 -18.20
C LYS A 53 -1.72 -21.67 -19.32
N GLY A 54 -0.44 -21.50 -18.98
CA GLY A 54 0.58 -21.05 -19.93
C GLY A 54 0.60 -19.55 -20.19
N SER A 55 -0.23 -18.75 -19.51
CA SER A 55 -0.24 -17.29 -19.67
C SER A 55 0.89 -16.57 -18.93
N MET A 56 1.55 -17.24 -17.96
CA MET A 56 2.59 -16.66 -17.13
C MET A 56 3.99 -16.88 -17.72
N ASN A 57 4.75 -15.81 -17.87
CA ASN A 57 6.20 -15.93 -18.06
C ASN A 57 6.85 -15.95 -16.66
N PHE A 58 7.28 -17.13 -16.24
CA PHE A 58 7.80 -17.38 -14.88
C PHE A 58 9.09 -16.64 -14.56
N ASP A 59 9.83 -16.19 -15.58
CA ASP A 59 11.12 -15.53 -15.43
C ASP A 59 11.06 -14.04 -15.79
N ASP A 60 9.85 -13.49 -15.94
CA ASP A 60 9.65 -12.06 -16.15
C ASP A 60 9.49 -11.35 -14.80
N PHE A 61 10.55 -10.70 -14.38
CA PHE A 61 10.57 -9.87 -13.18
C PHE A 61 10.46 -8.38 -13.50
N GLY A 62 10.24 -8.03 -14.77
CA GLY A 62 10.19 -6.64 -15.21
C GLY A 62 11.43 -5.85 -14.79
N VAL A 63 11.22 -4.72 -14.13
CA VAL A 63 12.31 -3.87 -13.60
C VAL A 63 12.94 -4.43 -12.32
N ARG A 64 12.25 -5.36 -11.63
CA ARG A 64 12.70 -5.93 -10.34
C ARG A 64 13.75 -7.01 -10.53
N ARG A 65 14.81 -6.71 -11.29
CA ARG A 65 15.96 -7.61 -11.50
C ARG A 65 17.12 -7.18 -10.63
N LYS A 66 17.79 -8.17 -10.04
CA LYS A 66 18.98 -7.96 -9.20
C LYS A 66 19.99 -7.04 -9.91
N GLY A 67 20.42 -6.00 -9.20
CA GLY A 67 21.37 -5.02 -9.68
C GLY A 67 20.77 -3.85 -10.48
N ASN A 68 19.50 -3.94 -10.89
CA ASN A 68 18.83 -2.81 -11.53
C ASN A 68 18.67 -1.64 -10.56
N LYS A 69 18.64 -0.44 -11.15
CA LYS A 69 18.29 0.80 -10.45
C LYS A 69 17.21 1.53 -11.23
N ILE A 70 16.25 2.07 -10.50
CA ILE A 70 15.19 2.93 -11.06
C ILE A 70 15.01 4.17 -10.21
N THR A 71 14.40 5.20 -10.78
CA THR A 71 13.93 6.37 -10.03
C THR A 71 12.41 6.41 -10.10
N ASP A 72 11.74 6.51 -8.94
CA ASP A 72 10.28 6.64 -8.86
C ASP A 72 9.83 8.10 -9.08
N GLU A 73 8.51 8.35 -9.11
CA GLU A 73 7.94 9.70 -9.30
C GLU A 73 8.32 10.68 -8.18
N TRP A 74 8.66 10.18 -7.01
CA TRP A 74 9.10 10.99 -5.87
C TRP A 74 10.58 11.33 -5.93
N GLY A 75 11.32 10.80 -6.93
CA GLY A 75 12.76 11.00 -7.07
C GLY A 75 13.60 10.10 -6.16
N CYS A 76 13.00 9.09 -5.54
CA CYS A 76 13.75 8.08 -4.80
C CYS A 76 14.44 7.12 -5.76
N VAL A 77 15.73 6.84 -5.57
CA VAL A 77 16.44 5.85 -6.36
C VAL A 77 16.40 4.51 -5.66
N TRP A 78 15.83 3.53 -6.34
CA TRP A 78 15.68 2.15 -5.86
C TRP A 78 16.73 1.24 -6.46
N THR A 79 17.16 0.21 -5.71
CA THR A 79 17.95 -0.91 -6.20
C THR A 79 17.32 -2.22 -5.79
N PHE A 80 17.52 -3.27 -6.58
CA PHE A 80 16.95 -4.59 -6.34
C PHE A 80 18.07 -5.57 -6.00
N LEU A 81 17.93 -6.28 -4.88
CA LEU A 81 18.93 -7.24 -4.39
C LEU A 81 18.61 -8.67 -4.82
N VAL A 82 17.32 -8.95 -5.09
CA VAL A 82 16.80 -10.25 -5.49
C VAL A 82 15.78 -10.06 -6.62
N ASP A 83 15.82 -10.94 -7.61
CA ASP A 83 14.87 -10.91 -8.73
C ASP A 83 13.42 -11.07 -8.23
N GLY A 84 12.54 -10.20 -8.72
CA GLY A 84 11.11 -10.24 -8.44
C GLY A 84 10.67 -9.76 -7.06
N LEU A 85 11.61 -9.45 -6.16
CA LEU A 85 11.30 -8.87 -4.84
C LEU A 85 11.32 -7.34 -4.87
N GLN A 86 10.74 -6.74 -3.82
CA GLN A 86 10.75 -5.31 -3.60
C GLN A 86 12.18 -4.79 -3.48
N GLY A 87 12.44 -3.61 -4.06
CA GLY A 87 13.72 -2.92 -3.97
C GLY A 87 13.91 -2.19 -2.65
N GLN A 88 15.09 -1.62 -2.51
CA GLN A 88 15.43 -0.72 -1.41
C GLN A 88 15.82 0.65 -1.95
N VAL A 89 15.43 1.72 -1.25
CA VAL A 89 15.85 3.09 -1.60
C VAL A 89 17.30 3.28 -1.19
N VAL A 90 18.12 3.67 -2.15
CA VAL A 90 19.56 3.92 -1.95
C VAL A 90 19.93 5.40 -2.12
N LYS A 91 19.01 6.23 -2.61
CA LYS A 91 19.18 7.68 -2.67
C LYS A 91 17.84 8.36 -2.36
N HIS A 92 17.89 9.21 -1.36
CA HIS A 92 16.73 9.90 -0.80
C HIS A 92 16.71 11.36 -1.27
N PRO A 93 15.66 11.84 -1.94
CA PRO A 93 15.64 13.22 -2.48
C PRO A 93 15.74 14.28 -1.39
N LEU A 94 15.22 14.00 -0.19
CA LEU A 94 15.23 14.91 0.95
C LEU A 94 16.21 14.47 2.06
N GLU A 95 17.29 13.78 1.72
CA GLU A 95 18.35 13.44 2.66
C GLU A 95 18.94 14.67 3.36
N ASP A 96 19.04 15.80 2.64
CA ASP A 96 19.36 17.12 3.18
C ASP A 96 18.12 18.03 3.14
N TRP A 97 17.71 18.57 4.32
CA TRP A 97 16.58 19.48 4.46
C TRP A 97 16.70 20.75 3.61
N LYS A 98 17.93 21.17 3.22
CA LYS A 98 18.13 22.30 2.32
C LYS A 98 17.41 22.13 0.97
N LYS A 99 17.19 20.89 0.55
CA LYS A 99 16.48 20.58 -0.71
C LYS A 99 14.97 20.76 -0.60
N LEU A 100 14.40 20.80 0.60
CA LEU A 100 12.93 20.84 0.82
C LEU A 100 12.28 22.04 0.12
N LYS A 101 12.93 23.23 0.16
CA LYS A 101 12.39 24.45 -0.47
C LYS A 101 12.21 24.34 -1.98
N SER A 102 13.04 23.56 -2.65
CA SER A 102 13.00 23.36 -4.13
C SER A 102 12.37 22.05 -4.55
N TYR A 103 12.10 21.16 -3.60
CA TYR A 103 11.52 19.86 -3.87
C TYR A 103 10.05 20.00 -4.29
N LYS A 104 9.70 19.31 -5.37
CA LYS A 104 8.33 19.26 -5.87
C LYS A 104 7.85 17.80 -5.82
N PRO A 105 6.90 17.48 -4.94
CA PRO A 105 6.29 16.16 -4.95
C PRO A 105 5.50 15.94 -6.24
N PRO A 106 5.24 14.68 -6.63
CA PRO A 106 4.31 14.40 -7.72
C PRO A 106 2.91 14.90 -7.33
N ASP A 107 2.11 15.27 -8.33
CA ASP A 107 0.71 15.67 -8.11
C ASP A 107 -0.23 14.59 -8.70
N PRO A 108 -1.00 13.87 -7.87
CA PRO A 108 -1.89 12.82 -8.34
C PRO A 108 -2.96 13.31 -9.32
N LEU A 109 -3.31 14.59 -9.31
CA LEU A 109 -4.28 15.18 -10.23
C LEU A 109 -3.74 15.34 -11.65
N LEU A 110 -2.41 15.45 -11.78
CA LEU A 110 -1.70 15.59 -13.04
C LEU A 110 -1.14 14.26 -13.56
N LEU A 111 -1.07 13.25 -12.71
CA LEU A 111 -0.55 11.93 -13.08
C LEU A 111 -1.62 11.11 -13.81
N ASP A 112 -1.21 10.51 -14.93
CA ASP A 112 -2.00 9.50 -15.64
C ASP A 112 -1.76 8.07 -15.09
N ASN A 113 -0.81 7.92 -14.20
CA ASN A 113 -0.47 6.69 -13.50
C ASN A 113 -0.89 6.72 -12.03
N ILE A 114 -0.88 5.55 -11.40
CA ILE A 114 -0.98 5.38 -9.96
C ILE A 114 0.44 5.03 -9.49
N PRO A 115 1.11 5.92 -8.76
CA PRO A 115 2.46 5.66 -8.29
C PRO A 115 2.53 4.34 -7.54
N GLN A 116 3.55 3.55 -7.84
CA GLN A 116 3.79 2.25 -7.21
C GLN A 116 5.15 2.29 -6.53
N GLU A 117 5.23 1.67 -5.37
CA GLU A 117 6.47 1.55 -4.62
C GLU A 117 7.53 0.80 -5.44
N GLY A 118 8.71 1.41 -5.60
CA GLY A 118 9.83 0.80 -6.32
C GLY A 118 9.57 0.48 -7.79
N LEU A 119 8.64 1.20 -8.44
CA LEU A 119 8.42 1.12 -9.87
C LEU A 119 8.66 2.49 -10.54
N PRO A 120 9.10 2.50 -11.80
CA PRO A 120 9.21 3.75 -12.55
C PRO A 120 7.82 4.27 -12.90
N PRO A 121 7.71 5.57 -13.26
CA PRO A 121 6.50 6.14 -13.80
C PRO A 121 5.93 5.32 -14.96
N SER A 122 4.64 5.01 -14.89
CA SER A 122 3.91 4.32 -15.96
C SER A 122 2.88 5.26 -16.59
N LYS A 123 2.17 4.82 -17.62
CA LYS A 123 1.15 5.62 -18.30
C LYS A 123 -0.19 4.87 -18.36
N GLY A 124 -1.28 5.61 -18.26
CA GLY A 124 -2.63 5.09 -18.45
C GLY A 124 -3.15 4.19 -17.33
N ASP A 125 -2.48 4.10 -16.19
CA ASP A 125 -2.89 3.18 -15.12
C ASP A 125 -4.19 3.60 -14.47
N PHE A 126 -4.42 4.90 -14.33
CA PHE A 126 -5.66 5.42 -13.77
C PHE A 126 -6.86 5.06 -14.64
N GLN A 127 -6.73 5.19 -15.97
CA GLN A 127 -7.78 4.79 -16.91
C GLN A 127 -8.03 3.28 -16.89
N LYS A 128 -6.99 2.48 -16.77
CA LYS A 128 -7.09 1.01 -16.59
C LYS A 128 -7.82 0.68 -15.28
N ALA A 129 -7.48 1.36 -14.19
CA ALA A 129 -8.12 1.19 -12.90
C ALA A 129 -9.61 1.58 -12.95
N LEU A 130 -9.96 2.69 -13.60
CA LEU A 130 -11.33 3.12 -13.81
C LEU A 130 -12.16 2.05 -14.56
N LYS A 131 -11.63 1.52 -15.68
CA LYS A 131 -12.28 0.44 -16.44
C LYS A 131 -12.46 -0.82 -15.58
N ARG A 132 -11.44 -1.16 -14.76
CA ARG A 132 -11.49 -2.30 -13.83
C ARG A 132 -12.59 -2.12 -12.80
N ILE A 133 -12.72 -0.93 -12.20
CA ILE A 133 -13.75 -0.61 -11.21
C ILE A 133 -15.14 -0.68 -11.84
N GLN A 134 -15.33 -0.09 -13.02
CA GLN A 134 -16.61 -0.14 -13.74
C GLN A 134 -17.01 -1.59 -14.06
N LYS A 135 -16.05 -2.41 -14.52
CA LYS A 135 -16.29 -3.83 -14.76
C LYS A 135 -16.65 -4.57 -13.47
N ALA A 136 -15.93 -4.32 -12.38
CA ALA A 136 -16.21 -4.95 -11.08
C ALA A 136 -17.63 -4.66 -10.61
N LYS A 137 -18.08 -3.39 -10.71
CA LYS A 137 -19.46 -3.01 -10.37
C LYS A 137 -20.50 -3.74 -11.20
N LYS A 138 -20.29 -3.84 -12.53
CA LYS A 138 -21.21 -4.56 -13.44
C LYS A 138 -21.30 -6.06 -13.11
N GLU A 139 -20.22 -6.64 -12.65
CA GLU A 139 -20.12 -8.07 -12.31
C GLU A 139 -20.49 -8.38 -10.85
N GLY A 140 -20.98 -7.42 -10.08
CA GLY A 140 -21.29 -7.59 -8.65
C GLY A 140 -20.05 -7.93 -7.79
N ARG A 141 -18.88 -7.47 -8.22
CA ARG A 141 -17.61 -7.59 -7.48
C ARG A 141 -17.28 -6.28 -6.78
N LEU A 142 -16.45 -6.36 -5.76
CA LEU A 142 -15.99 -5.22 -4.98
C LEU A 142 -15.22 -4.22 -5.86
N ALA A 143 -15.60 -2.95 -5.80
CA ALA A 143 -14.91 -1.85 -6.45
C ALA A 143 -13.86 -1.28 -5.49
N VAL A 144 -12.59 -1.58 -5.74
CA VAL A 144 -11.48 -1.23 -4.85
C VAL A 144 -10.65 -0.10 -5.45
N GLY A 145 -10.55 1.01 -4.71
CA GLY A 145 -9.51 2.03 -4.91
C GLY A 145 -8.29 1.69 -4.05
N SER A 146 -7.09 1.99 -4.53
CA SER A 146 -5.88 1.66 -3.79
C SER A 146 -4.89 2.81 -3.73
N CYS A 147 -4.33 3.04 -2.55
CA CYS A 147 -3.12 3.84 -2.38
C CYS A 147 -1.89 2.98 -2.68
N PRO A 148 -0.76 3.58 -3.06
CA PRO A 148 0.50 2.87 -3.13
C PRO A 148 0.82 2.22 -1.78
N HIS A 149 1.44 1.05 -1.78
CA HIS A 149 2.05 0.51 -0.56
C HIS A 149 3.16 1.46 -0.08
N GLY A 150 3.38 1.54 1.22
CA GLY A 150 4.31 2.54 1.75
C GLY A 150 3.80 3.96 1.53
N PHE A 151 2.53 4.22 1.84
CA PHE A 151 1.90 5.47 1.46
C PHE A 151 2.09 6.61 2.47
N MET A 152 2.45 6.33 3.72
CA MET A 152 2.69 7.36 4.74
C MET A 152 4.03 7.18 5.44
N PHE A 153 4.16 6.32 6.46
CA PHE A 153 5.40 6.17 7.24
C PHE A 153 6.59 5.73 6.38
N GLN A 154 6.39 4.71 5.54
CA GLN A 154 7.43 4.27 4.64
C GLN A 154 7.78 5.38 3.63
N ARG A 155 6.81 6.14 3.13
CA ARG A 155 7.08 7.27 2.22
C ARG A 155 7.94 8.35 2.87
N LEU A 156 7.72 8.63 4.16
CA LEU A 156 8.57 9.60 4.87
C LEU A 156 10.04 9.15 4.86
N TYR A 157 10.33 7.89 5.18
CA TYR A 157 11.73 7.45 5.19
C TYR A 157 12.29 7.16 3.78
N TYR A 158 11.47 6.85 2.79
CA TYR A 158 11.94 6.79 1.41
C TYR A 158 12.43 8.17 0.93
N LEU A 159 11.75 9.22 1.35
CA LEU A 159 12.13 10.60 0.99
C LEU A 159 13.32 11.11 1.81
N ARG A 160 13.32 10.84 3.12
CA ARG A 160 14.26 11.42 4.08
C ARG A 160 15.49 10.54 4.37
N GLY A 161 15.36 9.23 4.19
CA GLY A 161 16.27 8.22 4.71
C GLY A 161 15.88 7.79 6.14
N PHE A 162 15.89 6.49 6.40
CA PHE A 162 15.40 5.92 7.66
C PHE A 162 16.09 6.55 8.90
N ASN A 163 17.42 6.55 8.92
CA ASN A 163 18.19 7.08 10.07
C ASN A 163 17.93 8.57 10.31
N ASN A 164 17.79 9.35 9.23
CA ASN A 164 17.48 10.78 9.35
C ASN A 164 16.07 10.98 9.89
N LEU A 165 15.08 10.23 9.39
CA LEU A 165 13.71 10.32 9.89
C LEU A 165 13.62 9.95 11.38
N MET A 166 14.32 8.87 11.81
CA MET A 166 14.34 8.50 13.24
C MET A 166 14.92 9.62 14.12
N ARG A 167 15.98 10.29 13.63
CA ARG A 167 16.55 11.45 14.32
C ARG A 167 15.57 12.63 14.34
N ASP A 168 14.89 12.89 13.22
CA ASP A 168 13.94 13.99 13.10
C ASP A 168 12.73 13.81 14.04
N PHE A 169 12.27 12.59 14.28
CA PHE A 169 11.22 12.30 15.27
C PHE A 169 11.65 12.63 16.72
N VAL A 170 12.95 12.65 17.00
CA VAL A 170 13.48 12.99 18.32
C VAL A 170 13.81 14.48 18.43
N THR A 171 14.38 15.06 17.37
CA THR A 171 14.82 16.47 17.35
C THR A 171 13.72 17.45 16.94
N GLU A 172 12.65 16.94 16.36
CA GLU A 172 11.45 17.66 15.96
C GLU A 172 11.70 18.93 15.12
N PRO A 173 12.50 18.85 14.06
CA PRO A 173 12.72 20.01 13.20
C PRO A 173 11.41 20.40 12.49
N PRO A 174 11.18 21.70 12.24
CA PRO A 174 9.94 22.16 11.59
C PRO A 174 9.72 21.56 10.20
N GLU A 175 10.78 21.17 9.52
CA GLU A 175 10.73 20.50 8.21
C GLU A 175 10.04 19.14 8.27
N LEU A 176 10.04 18.47 9.42
CA LEU A 176 9.36 17.18 9.59
C LEU A 176 7.85 17.30 9.36
N GLN A 177 7.22 18.34 9.96
CA GLN A 177 5.78 18.54 9.75
C GLN A 177 5.47 18.93 8.31
N ILE A 178 6.32 19.72 7.65
CA ILE A 178 6.16 20.07 6.24
C ILE A 178 6.21 18.81 5.37
N LEU A 179 7.12 17.88 5.65
CA LEU A 179 7.22 16.63 4.93
C LEU A 179 5.97 15.75 5.14
N ILE A 180 5.49 15.64 6.38
CA ILE A 180 4.26 14.92 6.73
C ILE A 180 3.07 15.49 5.95
N ASP A 181 2.87 16.80 6.01
CA ASP A 181 1.75 17.47 5.34
C ASP A 181 1.81 17.31 3.81
N MET A 182 3.00 17.32 3.23
CA MET A 182 3.21 17.07 1.79
C MET A 182 2.75 15.66 1.38
N VAL A 183 3.09 14.64 2.16
CA VAL A 183 2.68 13.25 1.89
C VAL A 183 1.17 13.07 2.11
N VAL A 184 0.63 13.70 3.15
CA VAL A 184 -0.82 13.71 3.41
C VAL A 184 -1.59 14.37 2.26
N ASP A 185 -1.13 15.53 1.76
CA ASP A 185 -1.78 16.24 0.65
C ASP A 185 -1.82 15.37 -0.62
N PHE A 186 -0.70 14.72 -0.95
CA PHE A 186 -0.63 13.78 -2.06
C PHE A 186 -1.67 12.68 -1.93
N ASN A 187 -1.70 12.00 -0.78
CA ASN A 187 -2.60 10.88 -0.54
C ASN A 187 -4.07 11.30 -0.52
N LEU A 188 -4.39 12.47 0.06
CA LEU A 188 -5.74 13.03 0.03
C LEU A 188 -6.23 13.27 -1.39
N LYS A 189 -5.40 13.86 -2.26
CA LYS A 189 -5.75 14.07 -3.67
C LYS A 189 -6.03 12.73 -4.37
N LEU A 190 -5.22 11.71 -4.13
CA LEU A 190 -5.44 10.39 -4.70
C LEU A 190 -6.71 9.73 -4.16
N ILE A 191 -6.96 9.82 -2.87
CA ILE A 191 -8.17 9.30 -2.22
C ILE A 191 -9.41 9.99 -2.80
N HIS A 192 -9.39 11.31 -2.95
CA HIS A 192 -10.53 12.03 -3.56
C HIS A 192 -10.83 11.55 -4.98
N ARG A 193 -9.81 11.29 -5.82
CA ARG A 193 -10.03 10.70 -7.15
C ARG A 193 -10.75 9.34 -7.07
N TRP A 194 -10.41 8.50 -6.09
CA TRP A 194 -11.11 7.22 -5.87
C TRP A 194 -12.56 7.44 -5.41
N LEU A 195 -12.77 8.38 -4.51
CA LEU A 195 -14.10 8.68 -3.98
C LEU A 195 -15.04 9.22 -5.07
N GLU A 196 -14.55 10.00 -6.02
CA GLU A 196 -15.31 10.50 -7.19
C GLU A 196 -15.74 9.36 -8.13
N ILE A 197 -14.90 8.33 -8.29
CA ILE A 197 -15.24 7.12 -9.07
C ILE A 197 -16.29 6.26 -8.36
N GLY A 198 -16.42 6.42 -7.03
CA GLY A 198 -17.37 5.66 -6.22
C GLY A 198 -16.87 4.24 -5.95
N ILE A 199 -15.83 4.08 -5.16
CA ILE A 199 -15.33 2.80 -4.68
C ILE A 199 -16.17 2.26 -3.52
N ASP A 200 -16.08 0.95 -3.28
CA ASP A 200 -16.69 0.26 -2.12
C ASP A 200 -15.68 0.09 -0.97
N LEU A 201 -14.40 0.07 -1.30
CA LEU A 201 -13.29 -0.19 -0.39
C LEU A 201 -12.08 0.64 -0.79
N LEU A 202 -11.45 1.30 0.17
CA LEU A 202 -10.10 1.85 0.01
C LEU A 202 -9.09 0.86 0.58
N ALA A 203 -8.13 0.43 -0.25
CA ALA A 203 -7.01 -0.39 0.19
C ALA A 203 -5.73 0.43 0.29
N CYS A 204 -5.05 0.36 1.41
CA CYS A 204 -3.74 0.96 1.66
C CYS A 204 -2.86 0.02 2.48
N GLY A 205 -1.56 0.27 2.47
CA GLY A 205 -0.60 -0.50 3.23
C GLY A 205 0.61 0.33 3.57
N ASP A 206 1.09 0.15 4.80
CA ASP A 206 2.26 0.83 5.33
C ASP A 206 2.89 -0.05 6.41
N ASP A 207 4.08 -0.59 6.18
CA ASP A 207 4.71 -1.49 7.15
C ASP A 207 5.20 -0.70 8.35
N LEU A 208 4.47 -0.82 9.43
CA LEU A 208 4.66 -0.04 10.66
C LEU A 208 5.44 -0.80 11.72
N GLY A 209 5.58 -2.12 11.56
CA GLY A 209 6.26 -2.97 12.52
C GLY A 209 7.64 -3.43 12.06
N MET A 210 8.44 -3.85 13.02
CA MET A 210 9.64 -4.68 12.86
C MET A 210 9.30 -6.10 13.32
N GLN A 211 10.27 -6.99 13.38
CA GLN A 211 10.03 -8.40 13.76
C GLN A 211 9.44 -8.56 15.16
N ASP A 212 9.88 -7.76 16.13
CA ASP A 212 9.52 -7.91 17.55
C ASP A 212 9.12 -6.60 18.23
N ARG A 213 9.08 -5.49 17.50
CA ARG A 213 8.81 -4.15 18.05
C ARG A 213 8.41 -3.15 16.98
N LEU A 214 7.99 -1.98 17.40
CA LEU A 214 7.84 -0.82 16.53
C LEU A 214 9.18 -0.15 16.23
N PRO A 215 9.39 0.43 15.03
CA PRO A 215 10.57 1.23 14.71
C PRO A 215 10.60 2.57 15.44
N ILE A 216 9.44 3.07 15.88
CA ILE A 216 9.28 4.31 16.63
C ILE A 216 8.42 4.08 17.87
N HIS A 217 8.66 4.86 18.92
CA HIS A 217 7.87 4.76 20.15
C HIS A 217 6.39 5.11 19.87
N PRO A 218 5.40 4.41 20.49
CA PRO A 218 3.96 4.68 20.28
C PRO A 218 3.55 6.14 20.51
N LYS A 219 4.19 6.85 21.42
CA LYS A 219 3.94 8.29 21.61
C LYS A 219 4.27 9.12 20.38
N ILE A 220 5.33 8.78 19.65
CA ILE A 220 5.73 9.44 18.40
C ILE A 220 4.72 9.12 17.31
N PHE A 221 4.31 7.85 17.20
CA PHE A 221 3.26 7.42 16.29
C PHE A 221 1.97 8.22 16.54
N ARG A 222 1.50 8.30 17.78
CA ARG A 222 0.30 9.06 18.15
C ARG A 222 0.43 10.55 17.88
N LYS A 223 1.63 11.13 18.05
CA LYS A 223 1.86 12.56 17.83
C LYS A 223 1.81 12.93 16.34
N TYR A 224 2.45 12.15 15.47
CA TYR A 224 2.68 12.52 14.07
C TYR A 224 1.83 11.73 13.07
N LEU A 225 1.68 10.42 13.26
CA LEU A 225 1.07 9.56 12.26
C LEU A 225 -0.44 9.39 12.46
N VAL A 226 -0.92 9.29 13.68
CA VAL A 226 -2.37 9.19 13.95
C VAL A 226 -3.14 10.40 13.38
N PRO A 227 -2.72 11.67 13.57
CA PRO A 227 -3.41 12.80 12.96
C PRO A 227 -3.36 12.75 11.42
N ALA A 228 -2.24 12.32 10.84
CA ALA A 228 -2.08 12.17 9.41
C ALA A 228 -3.05 11.12 8.83
N TYR A 229 -3.11 9.92 9.42
CA TYR A 229 -4.07 8.90 9.02
C TYR A 229 -5.52 9.33 9.20
N LYS A 230 -5.88 9.94 10.35
CA LYS A 230 -7.22 10.47 10.59
C LYS A 230 -7.64 11.44 9.48
N LYS A 231 -6.77 12.39 9.14
CA LYS A 231 -7.03 13.37 8.07
C LYS A 231 -7.26 12.71 6.72
N MET A 232 -6.49 11.67 6.38
CA MET A 232 -6.62 10.93 5.11
C MET A 232 -7.86 10.03 5.08
N PHE A 233 -8.23 9.41 6.19
CA PHE A 233 -9.29 8.42 6.23
C PHE A 233 -10.68 9.02 6.51
N GLN A 234 -10.75 10.19 7.13
CA GLN A 234 -12.01 10.86 7.42
C GLN A 234 -12.95 10.97 6.20
N PRO A 235 -12.53 11.50 5.03
CA PRO A 235 -13.45 11.64 3.88
C PRO A 235 -13.94 10.30 3.31
N VAL A 236 -13.21 9.21 3.56
CA VAL A 236 -13.60 7.85 3.17
C VAL A 236 -14.70 7.34 4.11
N ARG A 237 -14.50 7.52 5.42
CA ARG A 237 -15.44 7.09 6.46
C ARG A 237 -16.73 7.88 6.45
N GLU A 238 -16.69 9.17 6.17
CA GLU A 238 -17.89 10.02 6.00
C GLU A 238 -18.81 9.53 4.88
N ARG A 239 -18.27 8.80 3.89
CA ARG A 239 -19.03 8.14 2.82
C ARG A 239 -19.45 6.70 3.13
N GLY A 240 -19.20 6.21 4.35
CA GLY A 240 -19.51 4.84 4.75
C GLY A 240 -18.64 3.76 4.08
N ILE A 241 -17.53 4.16 3.45
CA ILE A 241 -16.63 3.24 2.73
C ILE A 241 -15.68 2.60 3.72
N HIS A 242 -15.44 1.28 3.57
CA HIS A 242 -14.48 0.56 4.37
C HIS A 242 -13.04 0.89 3.99
N ILE A 243 -12.14 0.83 4.98
CA ILE A 243 -10.70 0.98 4.80
C ILE A 243 -10.03 -0.32 5.18
N HIS A 244 -9.39 -0.95 4.20
CA HIS A 244 -8.52 -2.10 4.38
C HIS A 244 -7.09 -1.60 4.49
N PHE A 245 -6.47 -1.83 5.64
CA PHE A 245 -5.12 -1.41 5.93
C PHE A 245 -4.21 -2.62 6.15
N HIS A 246 -3.17 -2.71 5.35
CA HIS A 246 -2.14 -3.72 5.47
C HIS A 246 -0.94 -3.20 6.25
N SER A 247 -0.38 -4.02 7.11
CA SER A 247 0.92 -3.77 7.75
C SER A 247 1.62 -5.09 8.04
N ASP A 248 2.90 -5.13 7.72
CA ASP A 248 3.79 -6.19 8.19
C ASP A 248 4.41 -5.81 9.53
N GLY A 249 4.90 -6.84 10.25
CA GLY A 249 5.62 -6.71 11.49
C GLY A 249 4.76 -6.54 12.73
N HIS A 250 5.44 -6.42 13.88
CA HIS A 250 4.78 -6.29 15.18
C HIS A 250 4.20 -4.90 15.39
N ILE A 251 2.86 -4.78 15.43
CA ILE A 251 2.15 -3.51 15.57
C ILE A 251 1.11 -3.48 16.69
N MET A 252 1.11 -4.47 17.59
CA MET A 252 0.08 -4.60 18.62
C MET A 252 -0.09 -3.36 19.49
N GLU A 253 1.00 -2.64 19.80
CA GLU A 253 0.97 -1.44 20.63
C GLU A 253 0.23 -0.24 19.99
N ILE A 254 -0.01 -0.29 18.67
CA ILE A 254 -0.67 0.77 17.89
C ILE A 254 -1.90 0.29 17.10
N ALA A 255 -2.29 -0.97 17.26
CA ALA A 255 -3.42 -1.53 16.52
C ALA A 255 -4.73 -0.78 16.80
N GLU A 256 -5.02 -0.46 18.07
CA GLU A 256 -6.18 0.34 18.46
C GLU A 256 -6.11 1.77 17.89
N ASP A 257 -4.91 2.38 17.91
CA ASP A 257 -4.71 3.70 17.32
C ASP A 257 -5.07 3.69 15.83
N LEU A 258 -4.73 2.63 15.08
CA LEU A 258 -5.12 2.49 13.67
C LEU A 258 -6.64 2.39 13.49
N VAL A 259 -7.33 1.61 14.33
CA VAL A 259 -8.80 1.54 14.33
C VAL A 259 -9.40 2.92 14.59
N ASP A 260 -8.86 3.66 15.55
CA ASP A 260 -9.30 5.02 15.89
C ASP A 260 -9.07 6.03 14.76
N THR A 261 -8.20 5.74 13.80
CA THR A 261 -8.04 6.58 12.59
C THR A 261 -9.12 6.35 11.55
N GLY A 262 -9.95 5.32 11.70
CA GLY A 262 -11.01 4.95 10.78
C GLY A 262 -10.76 3.67 9.98
N VAL A 263 -9.68 2.94 10.23
CA VAL A 263 -9.44 1.62 9.65
C VAL A 263 -10.51 0.66 10.11
N THR A 264 -11.10 -0.11 9.19
CA THR A 264 -12.19 -1.04 9.48
C THR A 264 -11.82 -2.49 9.23
N ILE A 265 -10.77 -2.73 8.46
CA ILE A 265 -10.24 -4.05 8.16
C ILE A 265 -8.72 -3.98 8.30
N LEU A 266 -8.16 -4.65 9.31
CA LEU A 266 -6.73 -4.81 9.46
C LEU A 266 -6.29 -6.10 8.78
N ASN A 267 -5.35 -5.99 7.85
CA ASN A 267 -4.67 -7.10 7.21
C ASN A 267 -3.26 -7.17 7.78
N LEU A 268 -3.13 -7.93 8.85
CA LEU A 268 -1.87 -8.11 9.55
C LEU A 268 -1.18 -9.35 9.00
N GLN A 269 0.06 -9.20 8.62
CA GLN A 269 0.89 -10.29 8.12
C GLN A 269 1.92 -10.62 9.19
N ASP A 270 2.29 -11.90 9.28
CA ASP A 270 3.28 -12.40 10.21
C ASP A 270 2.78 -12.66 11.64
N LEU A 271 1.97 -13.72 11.80
CA LEU A 271 1.57 -14.23 13.12
C LEU A 271 2.77 -14.58 14.03
N VAL A 272 3.95 -14.88 13.45
CA VAL A 272 5.19 -15.13 14.19
C VAL A 272 5.72 -13.90 14.91
N ASN A 273 5.23 -12.72 14.59
CA ASN A 273 5.63 -11.46 15.21
C ASN A 273 4.76 -11.08 16.44
N GLY A 274 4.08 -12.06 17.05
CA GLY A 274 3.30 -11.85 18.27
C GLY A 274 1.97 -11.13 18.03
N ILE A 275 1.38 -11.34 16.88
CA ILE A 275 0.00 -10.91 16.57
C ILE A 275 -0.88 -12.12 16.87
N GLU A 276 -1.55 -12.12 18.04
CA GLU A 276 -2.48 -13.16 18.47
C GLU A 276 -3.94 -12.69 18.37
#